data_80c5725fc2caafac2bebd95ecc41fd3b
#
_entry.id   80c5725fc2caafac2bebd95ecc41fd3b
#
_cell.length_a   1.000
_cell.length_b   1.000
_cell.length_c   1.000
_cell.angle_alpha   90.00
_cell.angle_beta   90.00
_cell.angle_gamma   90.00
#
_symmetry.space_group_name_H-M   'P 1'
#
loop_
_entity.id
_entity.type
_entity.pdbx_description
1 polymer ?
#
loop_
_entity_poly.entity_id
_entity_poly.type
_entity_poly.pdbx_seq_one_letter_code
_entity_poly.pdbx_strand_id
1 'polypeptide(L)'
;KPDDQVLLITDTGRPPVVEQALYEACIEAGVIPKRLSFDGVLKDGQPPETISTAMKQANVVICITTSTLGYSTAAKICTQQGGRVIVMTEATEELLTNKALEADFVNLQGRVQAVMKAFDQAKKVRVTTLKGTDLSFRIDGRTSHCCKGTCLDPGTMAAVPDMEVYIAPIENTMAGTLIADGHRNGAAHPADPFRDPRRKSLQDYWRHSS
;
A
#
# COMPACT_ATOMS: atom_id res chain seq x y z
N LYS A 1 -14.73 9.43 14.33
CA LYS A 1 -15.52 10.29 15.27
C LYS A 1 -16.98 9.87 15.13
N PRO A 2 -17.85 10.06 16.16
CA PRO A 2 -19.26 9.64 16.08
C PRO A 2 -20.03 10.21 14.88
N ASP A 3 -19.67 11.40 14.42
CA ASP A 3 -20.34 12.08 13.30
C ASP A 3 -19.69 11.75 11.94
N ASP A 4 -18.65 10.94 11.88
CA ASP A 4 -17.98 10.59 10.64
C ASP A 4 -18.90 9.69 9.78
N GLN A 5 -19.09 10.06 8.52
CA GLN A 5 -19.71 9.19 7.52
C GLN A 5 -18.67 8.16 7.08
N VAL A 6 -18.76 6.96 7.63
CA VAL A 6 -17.86 5.85 7.30
C VAL A 6 -18.44 5.02 6.17
N LEU A 7 -17.62 4.76 5.16
CA LEU A 7 -17.94 3.91 4.02
C LEU A 7 -17.02 2.68 4.03
N LEU A 8 -17.62 1.49 4.11
CA LEU A 8 -16.94 0.21 4.00
C LEU A 8 -17.19 -0.32 2.58
N ILE A 9 -16.12 -0.55 1.83
CA ILE A 9 -16.16 -1.03 0.46
C ILE A 9 -15.50 -2.41 0.39
N THR A 10 -16.20 -3.37 -0.20
CA THR A 10 -15.69 -4.70 -0.49
C THR A 10 -15.93 -5.08 -1.95
N ASP A 11 -15.34 -6.17 -2.39
CA ASP A 11 -15.64 -6.79 -3.68
C ASP A 11 -15.93 -8.29 -3.55
N THR A 12 -16.46 -8.89 -4.60
CA THR A 12 -16.84 -10.30 -4.62
C THR A 12 -15.67 -11.27 -4.48
N GLY A 13 -14.44 -10.79 -4.61
CA GLY A 13 -13.22 -11.58 -4.40
C GLY A 13 -12.77 -11.67 -2.95
N ARG A 14 -13.44 -10.95 -2.01
CA ARG A 14 -13.08 -10.95 -0.59
C ARG A 14 -13.98 -11.87 0.24
N PRO A 15 -13.40 -12.56 1.26
CA PRO A 15 -14.19 -13.35 2.19
C PRO A 15 -15.18 -12.49 2.97
N PRO A 16 -16.49 -12.82 3.03
CA PRO A 16 -17.48 -12.04 3.76
C PRO A 16 -17.16 -11.86 5.25
N VAL A 17 -16.46 -12.81 5.86
CA VAL A 17 -16.07 -12.74 7.28
C VAL A 17 -15.13 -11.56 7.56
N VAL A 18 -14.25 -11.20 6.63
CA VAL A 18 -13.33 -10.07 6.77
C VAL A 18 -14.13 -8.74 6.79
N GLU A 19 -15.09 -8.60 5.89
CA GLU A 19 -15.98 -7.44 5.87
C GLU A 19 -16.79 -7.36 7.16
N GLN A 20 -17.36 -8.48 7.61
CA GLN A 20 -18.18 -8.54 8.80
C GLN A 20 -17.38 -8.16 10.06
N ALA A 21 -16.16 -8.65 10.21
CA ALA A 21 -15.30 -8.31 11.34
C ALA A 21 -15.01 -6.79 11.40
N LEU A 22 -14.72 -6.17 10.27
CA LEU A 22 -14.48 -4.72 10.22
C LEU A 22 -15.76 -3.90 10.41
N TYR A 23 -16.90 -4.40 9.95
CA TYR A 23 -18.19 -3.80 10.24
C TYR A 23 -18.47 -3.80 11.76
N GLU A 24 -18.29 -4.93 12.42
CA GLU A 24 -18.47 -5.06 13.87
C GLU A 24 -17.51 -4.15 14.66
N ALA A 25 -16.24 -4.07 14.24
CA ALA A 25 -15.28 -3.14 14.83
C ALA A 25 -15.71 -1.66 14.68
N CYS A 26 -16.34 -1.29 13.58
CA CYS A 26 -16.92 0.05 13.44
C CYS A 26 -18.08 0.28 14.41
N ILE A 27 -18.96 -0.71 14.57
CA ILE A 27 -20.07 -0.64 15.53
C ILE A 27 -19.56 -0.50 16.97
N GLU A 28 -18.56 -1.29 17.35
CA GLU A 28 -17.91 -1.18 18.67
C GLU A 28 -17.27 0.19 18.90
N ALA A 29 -16.73 0.79 17.83
CA ALA A 29 -16.21 2.16 17.85
C ALA A 29 -17.30 3.25 17.86
N GLY A 30 -18.59 2.88 17.91
CA GLY A 30 -19.73 3.79 17.96
C GLY A 30 -20.14 4.39 16.62
N VAL A 31 -19.76 3.75 15.50
CA VAL A 31 -20.07 4.23 14.15
C VAL A 31 -20.76 3.14 13.34
N ILE A 32 -21.86 3.49 12.65
CA ILE A 32 -22.54 2.58 11.73
C ILE A 32 -22.05 2.88 10.31
N PRO A 33 -21.20 2.02 9.70
CA PRO A 33 -20.69 2.29 8.37
C PRO A 33 -21.73 1.98 7.30
N LYS A 34 -21.77 2.79 6.25
CA LYS A 34 -22.44 2.42 5.00
C LYS A 34 -21.64 1.34 4.30
N ARG A 35 -22.29 0.26 3.89
CA ARG A 35 -21.64 -0.87 3.20
C ARG A 35 -21.94 -0.80 1.70
N LEU A 36 -20.92 -0.92 0.88
CA LEU A 36 -21.03 -1.05 -0.57
C LEU A 36 -20.14 -2.18 -1.08
N SER A 37 -20.65 -2.92 -2.05
CA SER A 37 -19.86 -3.94 -2.74
C SER A 37 -19.97 -3.81 -4.25
N PHE A 38 -18.99 -4.36 -4.97
CA PHE A 38 -18.95 -4.43 -6.41
C PHE A 38 -18.25 -5.72 -6.87
N ASP A 39 -18.15 -5.96 -8.17
CA ASP A 39 -17.57 -7.18 -8.75
C ASP A 39 -16.01 -7.24 -8.69
N GLY A 40 -15.37 -6.21 -8.19
CA GLY A 40 -13.89 -6.12 -8.12
C GLY A 40 -13.23 -5.64 -9.41
N VAL A 41 -14.01 -5.45 -10.49
CA VAL A 41 -13.48 -5.01 -11.78
C VAL A 41 -13.26 -3.51 -11.78
N LEU A 42 -12.01 -3.10 -12.01
CA LEU A 42 -11.64 -1.70 -12.20
C LEU A 42 -11.50 -1.39 -13.68
N LYS A 43 -12.12 -0.29 -14.12
CA LYS A 43 -11.92 0.22 -15.47
C LYS A 43 -10.91 1.37 -15.43
N ASP A 44 -9.77 1.20 -16.09
CA ASP A 44 -8.66 2.16 -16.07
C ASP A 44 -8.23 2.54 -14.63
N GLY A 45 -8.21 1.55 -13.74
CA GLY A 45 -7.86 1.74 -12.32
C GLY A 45 -8.94 2.45 -11.49
N GLN A 46 -10.14 2.66 -12.05
CA GLN A 46 -11.24 3.34 -11.36
C GLN A 46 -12.37 2.35 -11.01
N PRO A 47 -12.94 2.46 -9.80
CA PRO A 47 -14.14 1.69 -9.44
C PRO A 47 -15.39 2.22 -10.17
N PRO A 48 -16.49 1.46 -10.14
CA PRO A 48 -17.77 1.92 -10.67
C PRO A 48 -18.18 3.31 -10.14
N GLU A 49 -18.93 4.08 -10.94
CA GLU A 49 -19.30 5.46 -10.58
C GLU A 49 -20.09 5.56 -9.28
N THR A 50 -20.88 4.56 -8.95
CA THR A 50 -21.60 4.48 -7.66
C THR A 50 -20.65 4.43 -6.47
N ILE A 51 -19.59 3.63 -6.58
CA ILE A 51 -18.52 3.54 -5.57
C ILE A 51 -17.72 4.85 -5.54
N SER A 52 -17.30 5.35 -6.71
CA SER A 52 -16.57 6.62 -6.83
C SER A 52 -17.30 7.79 -6.17
N THR A 53 -18.60 7.90 -6.42
CA THR A 53 -19.44 8.98 -5.85
C THR A 53 -19.54 8.84 -4.33
N ALA A 54 -19.76 7.63 -3.82
CA ALA A 54 -19.82 7.39 -2.38
C ALA A 54 -18.49 7.71 -1.67
N MET A 55 -17.35 7.35 -2.28
CA MET A 55 -16.04 7.67 -1.75
C MET A 55 -15.81 9.18 -1.60
N LYS A 56 -16.22 9.96 -2.60
CA LYS A 56 -16.06 11.43 -2.60
C LYS A 56 -16.89 12.12 -1.51
N GLN A 57 -17.94 11.46 -1.01
CA GLN A 57 -18.85 12.02 -0.01
C GLN A 57 -18.54 11.56 1.43
N ALA A 58 -17.71 10.53 1.59
CA ALA A 58 -17.41 9.96 2.89
C ALA A 58 -16.31 10.72 3.64
N ASN A 59 -16.40 10.76 4.97
CA ASN A 59 -15.32 11.25 5.83
C ASN A 59 -14.23 10.20 6.04
N VAL A 60 -14.63 8.92 6.06
CA VAL A 60 -13.71 7.78 6.18
C VAL A 60 -14.13 6.71 5.19
N VAL A 61 -13.18 6.26 4.39
CA VAL A 61 -13.36 5.14 3.45
C VAL A 61 -12.45 4.00 3.86
N ILE A 62 -13.02 2.81 4.06
CA ILE A 62 -12.29 1.57 4.35
C ILE A 62 -12.50 0.65 3.15
N CYS A 63 -11.43 0.38 2.41
CA CYS A 63 -11.45 -0.45 1.21
C CYS A 63 -10.87 -1.83 1.52
N ILE A 64 -11.70 -2.87 1.46
CA ILE A 64 -11.31 -4.28 1.58
C ILE A 64 -11.52 -4.92 0.21
N THR A 65 -10.62 -4.66 -0.71
CA THR A 65 -10.82 -5.01 -2.12
C THR A 65 -9.64 -5.80 -2.68
N THR A 66 -9.89 -6.63 -3.67
CA THR A 66 -8.86 -7.42 -4.35
C THR A 66 -7.83 -6.53 -5.04
N SER A 67 -8.31 -5.44 -5.65
CA SER A 67 -7.45 -4.41 -6.23
C SER A 67 -7.49 -3.14 -5.39
N THR A 68 -6.36 -2.46 -5.22
CA THR A 68 -6.32 -1.24 -4.41
C THR A 68 -7.13 -0.11 -5.04
N LEU A 69 -7.99 0.52 -4.24
CA LEU A 69 -8.70 1.74 -4.62
C LEU A 69 -7.93 3.02 -4.24
N GLY A 70 -6.80 2.89 -3.54
CA GLY A 70 -6.02 4.03 -3.05
C GLY A 70 -5.48 4.93 -4.16
N TYR A 71 -5.23 4.38 -5.34
CA TYR A 71 -4.75 5.16 -6.50
C TYR A 71 -5.87 5.70 -7.39
N SER A 72 -7.13 5.46 -7.05
CA SER A 72 -8.27 5.96 -7.82
C SER A 72 -8.42 7.49 -7.70
N THR A 73 -9.00 8.09 -8.73
CA THR A 73 -9.38 9.51 -8.71
C THR A 73 -10.32 9.82 -7.55
N ALA A 74 -11.23 8.88 -7.21
CA ALA A 74 -12.15 9.04 -6.09
C ALA A 74 -11.43 9.12 -4.75
N ALA A 75 -10.43 8.27 -4.49
CA ALA A 75 -9.61 8.31 -3.28
C ALA A 75 -8.84 9.64 -3.18
N LYS A 76 -8.25 10.10 -4.29
CA LYS A 76 -7.55 11.38 -4.36
C LYS A 76 -8.47 12.56 -4.03
N ILE A 77 -9.68 12.61 -4.60
CA ILE A 77 -10.66 13.65 -4.32
C ILE A 77 -11.11 13.59 -2.84
N CYS A 78 -11.41 12.38 -2.33
CA CYS A 78 -11.78 12.19 -0.93
C CYS A 78 -10.71 12.78 0.02
N THR A 79 -9.43 12.44 -0.18
CA THR A 79 -8.35 12.96 0.65
C THR A 79 -8.15 14.47 0.48
N GLN A 80 -8.26 15.00 -0.73
CA GLN A 80 -8.18 16.45 -0.98
C GLN A 80 -9.30 17.25 -0.26
N GLN A 81 -10.43 16.62 -0.02
CA GLN A 81 -11.55 17.20 0.74
C GLN A 81 -11.44 16.97 2.26
N GLY A 82 -10.33 16.43 2.72
CA GLY A 82 -10.10 16.14 4.14
C GLY A 82 -10.60 14.77 4.59
N GLY A 83 -11.12 13.94 3.69
CA GLY A 83 -11.48 12.56 3.98
C GLY A 83 -10.25 11.69 4.24
N ARG A 84 -10.47 10.54 4.87
CA ARG A 84 -9.43 9.54 5.19
C ARG A 84 -9.72 8.26 4.44
N VAL A 85 -8.70 7.68 3.80
CA VAL A 85 -8.85 6.47 3.01
C VAL A 85 -7.92 5.39 3.56
N ILE A 86 -8.50 4.26 3.99
CA ILE A 86 -7.77 3.08 4.45
C ILE A 86 -7.92 2.00 3.38
N VAL A 87 -6.82 1.43 2.93
CA VAL A 87 -6.81 0.33 1.98
C VAL A 87 -6.24 -0.92 2.62
N MET A 88 -6.95 -2.03 2.47
CA MET A 88 -6.57 -3.36 2.95
C MET A 88 -6.66 -4.31 1.74
N THR A 89 -5.75 -4.14 0.82
CA THR A 89 -5.67 -4.96 -0.39
C THR A 89 -5.30 -6.39 0.01
N GLU A 90 -5.99 -7.36 -0.58
CA GLU A 90 -5.78 -8.78 -0.30
C GLU A 90 -6.04 -9.18 1.17
N ALA A 91 -6.91 -8.45 1.88
CA ALA A 91 -7.29 -8.79 3.24
C ALA A 91 -7.92 -10.19 3.32
N THR A 92 -7.35 -11.03 4.17
CA THR A 92 -7.77 -12.40 4.46
C THR A 92 -7.98 -12.56 5.97
N GLU A 93 -8.58 -13.66 6.39
CA GLU A 93 -8.66 -14.02 7.82
C GLU A 93 -7.25 -14.13 8.45
N GLU A 94 -6.30 -14.69 7.70
CA GLU A 94 -4.91 -14.80 8.15
C GLU A 94 -4.29 -13.41 8.38
N LEU A 95 -4.58 -12.44 7.51
CA LEU A 95 -4.12 -11.07 7.70
C LEU A 95 -4.74 -10.44 8.96
N LEU A 96 -6.05 -10.61 9.20
CA LEU A 96 -6.72 -10.05 10.37
C LEU A 96 -6.25 -10.67 11.69
N THR A 97 -5.76 -11.90 11.67
CA THR A 97 -5.19 -12.59 12.84
C THR A 97 -3.66 -12.44 12.94
N ASN A 98 -3.04 -11.73 12.02
CA ASN A 98 -1.60 -11.54 12.00
C ASN A 98 -1.17 -10.57 13.10
N LYS A 99 -0.14 -10.95 13.86
CA LYS A 99 0.44 -10.13 14.93
C LYS A 99 0.98 -8.78 14.45
N ALA A 100 1.20 -8.60 13.16
CA ALA A 100 1.56 -7.30 12.60
C ALA A 100 0.49 -6.22 12.84
N LEU A 101 -0.80 -6.62 12.97
CA LEU A 101 -1.88 -5.70 13.31
C LEU A 101 -1.87 -5.25 14.78
N GLU A 102 -1.21 -6.00 15.67
CA GLU A 102 -1.04 -5.65 17.08
C GLU A 102 0.09 -4.64 17.31
N ALA A 103 0.84 -4.27 16.27
CA ALA A 103 1.94 -3.33 16.39
C ALA A 103 1.45 -1.94 16.82
N ASP A 104 2.18 -1.30 17.72
CA ASP A 104 1.92 0.08 18.12
C ASP A 104 2.43 1.04 17.05
N PHE A 105 1.63 1.20 15.98
CA PHE A 105 1.96 2.06 14.86
C PHE A 105 2.20 3.52 15.26
N VAL A 106 1.58 4.00 16.33
CA VAL A 106 1.77 5.37 16.83
C VAL A 106 3.17 5.54 17.39
N ASN A 107 3.60 4.64 18.26
CA ASN A 107 4.95 4.69 18.85
C ASN A 107 6.04 4.40 17.83
N LEU A 108 5.75 3.64 16.77
CA LEU A 108 6.71 3.34 15.70
C LEU A 108 6.95 4.51 14.74
N GLN A 109 6.11 5.55 14.73
CA GLN A 109 6.25 6.68 13.80
C GLN A 109 7.60 7.39 13.91
N GLY A 110 8.19 7.44 15.09
CA GLY A 110 9.54 7.99 15.28
C GLY A 110 10.62 7.27 14.46
N ARG A 111 10.50 5.95 14.26
CA ARG A 111 11.41 5.17 13.41
C ARG A 111 11.22 5.51 11.93
N VAL A 112 9.98 5.64 11.48
CA VAL A 112 9.66 6.06 10.11
C VAL A 112 10.29 7.42 9.81
N GLN A 113 10.11 8.39 10.70
CA GLN A 113 10.69 9.73 10.54
C GLN A 113 12.22 9.72 10.50
N ALA A 114 12.86 8.89 11.33
CA ALA A 114 14.32 8.74 11.33
C ALA A 114 14.85 8.20 10.00
N VAL A 115 14.16 7.20 9.42
CA VAL A 115 14.53 6.64 8.11
C VAL A 115 14.27 7.64 6.98
N MET A 116 13.13 8.35 6.99
CA MET A 116 12.85 9.42 6.03
C MET A 116 13.95 10.47 6.03
N LYS A 117 14.32 10.96 7.23
CA LYS A 117 15.40 11.94 7.38
C LYS A 117 16.73 11.43 6.83
N ALA A 118 17.05 10.15 7.05
CA ALA A 118 18.25 9.54 6.50
C ALA A 118 18.21 9.50 4.97
N PHE A 119 17.08 9.14 4.36
CA PHE A 119 16.92 9.16 2.90
C PHE A 119 17.01 10.58 2.32
N ASP A 120 16.31 11.55 2.90
CA ASP A 120 16.28 12.94 2.41
C ASP A 120 17.67 13.61 2.47
N GLN A 121 18.54 13.16 3.37
CA GLN A 121 19.92 13.66 3.49
C GLN A 121 20.92 12.89 2.63
N ALA A 122 20.57 11.69 2.19
CA ALA A 122 21.48 10.84 1.43
C ALA A 122 21.50 11.23 -0.06
N LYS A 123 22.63 10.98 -0.70
CA LYS A 123 22.80 11.12 -2.16
C LYS A 123 22.87 9.77 -2.86
N LYS A 124 23.24 8.75 -2.13
CA LYS A 124 23.46 7.40 -2.66
C LYS A 124 23.01 6.37 -1.63
N VAL A 125 22.41 5.31 -2.15
CA VAL A 125 22.06 4.10 -1.37
C VAL A 125 22.90 2.94 -1.86
N ARG A 126 23.33 2.08 -0.94
CA ARG A 126 23.89 0.76 -1.22
C ARG A 126 23.14 -0.28 -0.41
N VAL A 127 22.69 -1.32 -1.07
CA VAL A 127 21.99 -2.46 -0.45
C VAL A 127 22.87 -3.68 -0.57
N THR A 128 23.13 -4.35 0.54
CA THR A 128 23.91 -5.59 0.58
C THR A 128 23.18 -6.67 1.36
N THR A 129 23.33 -7.93 0.95
CA THR A 129 22.85 -9.09 1.69
C THR A 129 23.89 -10.19 1.75
N LEU A 130 23.78 -11.08 2.74
CA LEU A 130 24.65 -12.24 2.87
C LEU A 130 24.58 -13.20 1.68
N LYS A 131 23.47 -13.18 0.94
CA LYS A 131 23.29 -14.00 -0.27
C LYS A 131 23.90 -13.42 -1.54
N GLY A 132 24.55 -12.27 -1.44
CA GLY A 132 25.33 -11.68 -2.52
C GLY A 132 24.68 -10.51 -3.26
N THR A 133 23.57 -9.98 -2.78
CA THR A 133 23.11 -8.68 -3.28
C THR A 133 24.16 -7.62 -2.92
N ASP A 134 24.59 -6.87 -3.92
CA ASP A 134 25.40 -5.65 -3.77
C ASP A 134 24.97 -4.67 -4.85
N LEU A 135 24.03 -3.81 -4.48
CA LEU A 135 23.35 -2.89 -5.38
C LEU A 135 23.54 -1.47 -4.89
N SER A 136 23.82 -0.55 -5.80
CA SER A 136 23.90 0.87 -5.46
C SER A 136 23.21 1.74 -6.50
N PHE A 137 22.61 2.85 -6.03
CA PHE A 137 21.92 3.83 -6.86
C PHE A 137 21.91 5.21 -6.20
N ARG A 138 21.62 6.23 -6.99
CA ARG A 138 21.51 7.61 -6.51
C ARG A 138 20.07 7.96 -6.18
N ILE A 139 19.91 8.83 -5.17
CA ILE A 139 18.63 9.38 -4.71
C ILE A 139 18.67 10.90 -4.46
N ASP A 140 19.77 11.55 -4.79
CA ASP A 140 19.92 12.99 -4.55
C ASP A 140 18.84 13.79 -5.29
N GLY A 141 18.22 14.74 -4.60
CA GLY A 141 17.09 15.52 -5.13
C GLY A 141 15.75 14.80 -5.20
N ARG A 142 15.67 13.54 -4.74
CA ARG A 142 14.41 12.82 -4.54
C ARG A 142 13.86 13.10 -3.16
N THR A 143 12.54 13.07 -3.02
CA THR A 143 11.84 13.17 -1.74
C THR A 143 11.40 11.79 -1.29
N SER A 144 11.66 11.45 -0.02
CA SER A 144 11.15 10.23 0.56
C SER A 144 9.67 10.34 0.88
N HIS A 145 8.99 9.21 0.85
CA HIS A 145 7.58 9.06 1.22
C HIS A 145 7.45 7.96 2.27
N CYS A 146 6.35 7.94 2.99
CA CYS A 146 6.09 6.89 3.96
C CYS A 146 4.62 6.47 4.02
N CYS A 147 4.39 5.22 4.39
CA CYS A 147 3.15 4.75 4.97
C CYS A 147 3.36 4.61 6.48
N LYS A 148 2.43 5.14 7.27
CA LYS A 148 2.56 5.20 8.74
C LYS A 148 1.74 4.11 9.45
N GLY A 149 1.03 3.26 8.72
CA GLY A 149 0.11 2.26 9.27
C GLY A 149 -1.12 2.85 9.98
N THR A 150 -1.27 4.17 9.99
CA THR A 150 -2.38 4.89 10.60
C THR A 150 -2.95 5.95 9.67
N CYS A 151 -4.25 6.22 9.80
CA CYS A 151 -4.98 7.21 9.01
C CYS A 151 -5.75 8.14 9.95
N LEU A 152 -5.03 8.84 10.83
CA LEU A 152 -5.61 9.64 11.91
C LEU A 152 -5.90 11.08 11.48
N ASP A 153 -5.07 11.64 10.62
CA ASP A 153 -5.18 13.03 10.19
C ASP A 153 -6.11 13.16 8.98
N PRO A 154 -6.90 14.25 8.89
CA PRO A 154 -7.69 14.57 7.72
C PRO A 154 -6.82 14.64 6.44
N GLY A 155 -7.37 14.18 5.32
CA GLY A 155 -6.68 14.23 4.05
C GLY A 155 -5.60 13.17 3.86
N THR A 156 -5.57 12.14 4.72
CA THR A 156 -4.56 11.09 4.65
C THR A 156 -5.07 9.78 4.06
N MET A 157 -4.15 8.98 3.56
CA MET A 157 -4.38 7.61 3.14
C MET A 157 -3.37 6.68 3.81
N ALA A 158 -3.80 5.50 4.20
CA ALA A 158 -2.93 4.45 4.72
C ALA A 158 -3.28 3.09 4.11
N ALA A 159 -2.25 2.32 3.78
CA ALA A 159 -2.36 0.88 3.62
C ALA A 159 -2.19 0.21 4.99
N VAL A 160 -3.00 -0.80 5.29
CA VAL A 160 -2.98 -1.46 6.60
C VAL A 160 -2.86 -2.97 6.38
N PRO A 161 -1.96 -3.66 7.09
CA PRO A 161 -1.00 -3.20 8.10
C PRO A 161 0.37 -2.86 7.48
N ASP A 162 0.55 -1.66 6.97
CA ASP A 162 1.77 -1.30 6.27
C ASP A 162 2.46 -0.10 6.95
N MET A 163 3.75 -0.27 7.24
CA MET A 163 4.60 0.78 7.77
C MET A 163 5.93 0.75 7.03
N GLU A 164 6.11 1.68 6.11
CA GLU A 164 7.27 1.70 5.24
C GLU A 164 7.77 3.12 4.97
N VAL A 165 9.02 3.21 4.53
CA VAL A 165 9.58 4.41 3.91
C VAL A 165 10.11 4.01 2.54
N TYR A 166 9.77 4.77 1.53
CA TYR A 166 10.21 4.51 0.17
C TYR A 166 10.69 5.78 -0.53
N ILE A 167 11.61 5.59 -1.47
CA ILE A 167 12.17 6.65 -2.30
C ILE A 167 12.49 6.07 -3.69
N ALA A 168 12.16 6.82 -4.73
CA ALA A 168 12.48 6.41 -6.09
C ALA A 168 13.97 6.65 -6.39
N PRO A 169 14.72 5.68 -6.93
CA PRO A 169 16.06 5.91 -7.40
C PRO A 169 16.05 6.84 -8.62
N ILE A 170 17.17 7.52 -8.88
CA ILE A 170 17.36 8.27 -10.12
C ILE A 170 17.57 7.25 -11.24
N GLU A 171 16.86 7.45 -12.33
CA GLU A 171 16.87 6.58 -13.50
C GLU A 171 18.31 6.40 -14.04
N ASN A 172 18.65 5.21 -14.49
CA ASN A 172 19.95 4.86 -15.04
C ASN A 172 21.16 5.00 -14.10
N THR A 173 20.96 5.17 -12.78
CA THR A 173 22.05 5.23 -11.79
C THR A 173 22.23 3.93 -11.01
N MET A 174 21.36 2.96 -11.23
CA MET A 174 21.41 1.67 -10.56
C MET A 174 22.50 0.79 -11.14
N ALA A 175 23.36 0.26 -10.26
CA ALA A 175 24.47 -0.63 -10.65
C ALA A 175 24.72 -1.69 -9.57
N GLY A 176 25.15 -2.87 -9.99
CA GLY A 176 25.46 -3.98 -9.10
C GLY A 176 24.62 -5.23 -9.36
N THR A 177 24.57 -6.11 -8.37
CA THR A 177 23.86 -7.39 -8.41
C THR A 177 22.71 -7.42 -7.43
N LEU A 178 21.55 -7.86 -7.87
CA LEU A 178 20.41 -8.20 -7.02
C LEU A 178 20.21 -9.71 -7.02
N ILE A 179 20.22 -10.33 -5.85
CA ILE A 179 19.82 -11.72 -5.64
C ILE A 179 18.38 -11.73 -5.14
N ALA A 180 17.48 -12.21 -5.97
CA ALA A 180 16.09 -12.43 -5.59
C ALA A 180 15.93 -13.91 -5.20
N ASP A 181 15.70 -14.16 -3.92
CA ASP A 181 15.61 -15.49 -3.34
C ASP A 181 14.27 -15.77 -2.64
N GLY A 182 13.30 -14.90 -2.87
CA GLY A 182 11.92 -15.01 -2.39
C GLY A 182 10.91 -14.95 -3.52
N HIS A 183 9.67 -15.29 -3.21
CA HIS A 183 8.54 -15.18 -4.14
C HIS A 183 7.85 -13.82 -4.01
N ARG A 184 7.50 -13.26 -5.16
CA ARG A 184 6.53 -12.20 -5.22
C ARG A 184 5.17 -12.81 -5.55
N ASN A 185 4.16 -12.58 -4.72
CA ASN A 185 2.76 -13.00 -4.92
C ASN A 185 2.52 -14.51 -4.98
N GLY A 186 3.22 -15.32 -4.17
CA GLY A 186 2.84 -16.70 -3.84
C GLY A 186 2.86 -17.74 -4.96
N ALA A 187 2.85 -17.38 -6.23
CA ALA A 187 2.92 -18.29 -7.37
C ALA A 187 4.14 -17.99 -8.24
N ALA A 188 4.95 -19.03 -8.47
CA ALA A 188 6.05 -18.95 -9.43
C ALA A 188 5.46 -18.82 -10.83
N HIS A 189 5.37 -17.59 -11.36
CA HIS A 189 4.98 -17.38 -12.75
C HIS A 189 6.15 -17.83 -13.66
N PRO A 190 5.92 -18.65 -14.71
CA PRO A 190 6.98 -19.11 -15.62
C PRO A 190 7.76 -17.97 -16.29
N ALA A 191 7.15 -16.78 -16.37
CA ALA A 191 7.72 -15.56 -16.93
C ALA A 191 8.22 -14.56 -15.87
N ASP A 192 8.44 -14.99 -14.60
CA ASP A 192 9.01 -14.13 -13.57
C ASP A 192 10.43 -13.71 -13.97
N PRO A 193 10.65 -12.41 -14.28
CA PRO A 193 11.96 -11.95 -14.75
C PRO A 193 13.07 -12.10 -13.71
N PHE A 194 12.72 -12.27 -12.42
CA PHE A 194 13.66 -12.51 -11.34
C PHE A 194 14.04 -13.99 -11.17
N ARG A 195 13.36 -14.90 -11.88
CA ARG A 195 13.60 -16.35 -11.79
C ARG A 195 14.66 -16.85 -12.79
N ASP A 196 15.04 -16.07 -13.79
CA ASP A 196 16.07 -16.51 -14.76
C ASP A 196 17.48 -16.26 -14.18
N PRO A 197 18.19 -17.33 -13.74
CA PRO A 197 19.55 -17.20 -13.22
C PRO A 197 20.56 -16.69 -14.24
N ARG A 198 20.18 -16.57 -15.52
CA ARG A 198 21.01 -16.05 -16.59
C ARG A 198 20.87 -14.54 -16.76
N ARG A 199 19.86 -13.88 -16.15
CA ARG A 199 19.73 -12.43 -16.16
C ARG A 199 20.75 -11.79 -15.21
N LYS A 200 21.78 -11.23 -15.80
CA LYS A 200 22.96 -10.72 -15.08
C LYS A 200 22.85 -9.25 -14.62
N SER A 201 21.84 -8.48 -15.07
CA SER A 201 21.73 -7.07 -14.67
C SER A 201 20.29 -6.56 -14.60
N LEU A 202 20.06 -5.66 -13.65
CA LEU A 202 18.81 -4.90 -13.55
C LEU A 202 18.59 -3.96 -14.76
N GLN A 203 19.65 -3.59 -15.48
CA GLN A 203 19.54 -2.79 -16.69
C GLN A 203 18.78 -3.53 -17.81
N ASP A 204 18.86 -4.88 -17.84
CA ASP A 204 18.13 -5.69 -18.80
C ASP A 204 16.63 -5.73 -18.51
N TYR A 205 16.24 -5.59 -17.23
CA TYR A 205 14.86 -5.56 -16.82
C TYR A 205 14.15 -4.26 -17.22
N TRP A 206 14.80 -3.11 -17.03
CA TRP A 206 14.18 -1.80 -17.31
C TRP A 206 14.09 -1.45 -18.80
N ARG A 207 14.90 -2.06 -19.65
CA ARG A 207 14.85 -1.86 -21.12
C ARG A 207 13.61 -2.45 -21.79
N HIS A 208 12.90 -3.36 -21.13
CA HIS A 208 11.72 -4.03 -21.67
C HIS A 208 10.41 -3.62 -21.01
N SER A 209 10.43 -2.64 -20.08
CA SER A 209 9.27 -2.15 -19.34
C SER A 209 8.88 -0.71 -19.71
N SER A 210 9.45 -0.17 -20.78
CA SER A 210 9.12 1.16 -21.34
C SER A 210 8.33 1.04 -22.63
#